data_ea49aa1d76c98b373cbf348c18986622
#
_entry.id   ea49aa1d76c98b373cbf348c18986622
#
_cell.length_a   1.000
_cell.length_b   1.000
_cell.length_c   1.000
_cell.angle_alpha   90.00
_cell.angle_beta   90.00
_cell.angle_gamma   90.00
#
_symmetry.space_group_name_H-M   'P 1'
#
loop_
_entity.id
_entity.type
_entity.pdbx_description
1 polymer ?
#
loop_
_entity_poly.entity_id
_entity_poly.type
_entity_poly.pdbx_seq_one_letter_code
_entity_poly.pdbx_strand_id
1 'polypeptide(L)'
;MRILRLTNSNDFAGDVSDSDRSYRAVEAAMEAAFGEPVETIRKVIWPADDLPDIVERWVVQYRPDIVLLKPNSFWYAYESVPARVRRKLGWLGRAGQSVGESGFRAARQPWLAYNPVFPKFRYVAQATIGGDTHLPVEYCLANMEAVIRRVLRHEDTVLVVRGSRGGRDRPELPKKVAARNDARRAQFRAGMEKICAELSVPLLSKSGKRKYDTGVYQADRFHANAAGHAQQGEFEARGMVEAWRRHLEGMSPTLPVQSPGAR
;
A
#
# COMPACT_ATOMS: atom_id res chain seq x y z
N MET A 1 -4.59 21.33 -10.78
CA MET A 1 -3.55 20.31 -10.46
C MET A 1 -4.12 18.90 -10.57
N ARG A 2 -3.34 17.93 -11.07
CA ARG A 2 -3.77 16.53 -11.24
C ARG A 2 -2.86 15.58 -10.51
N ILE A 3 -3.42 14.67 -9.70
CA ILE A 3 -2.70 13.66 -8.93
C ILE A 3 -3.04 12.27 -9.47
N LEU A 4 -2.03 11.52 -9.91
CA LEU A 4 -2.17 10.10 -10.21
C LEU A 4 -1.79 9.27 -8.98
N ARG A 5 -2.78 8.62 -8.38
CA ARG A 5 -2.62 7.81 -7.17
C ARG A 5 -2.55 6.33 -7.51
N LEU A 6 -1.35 5.78 -7.48
CA LEU A 6 -1.06 4.36 -7.69
C LEU A 6 -1.21 3.63 -6.35
N THR A 7 -2.31 2.94 -6.17
CA THR A 7 -2.79 2.53 -4.85
C THR A 7 -3.25 1.06 -4.82
N ASN A 8 -3.99 0.69 -3.81
CA ASN A 8 -4.50 -0.65 -3.57
C ASN A 8 -6.00 -0.61 -3.20
N SER A 9 -6.56 -1.78 -2.89
CA SER A 9 -7.98 -1.92 -2.53
C SER A 9 -8.46 -1.01 -1.41
N ASN A 10 -7.58 -0.51 -0.56
CA ASN A 10 -7.96 0.35 0.56
C ASN A 10 -8.62 1.67 0.11
N ASP A 11 -8.23 2.18 -1.05
CA ASP A 11 -8.82 3.40 -1.61
C ASP A 11 -10.16 3.17 -2.32
N PHE A 12 -10.59 1.92 -2.49
CA PHE A 12 -11.80 1.53 -3.22
C PHE A 12 -12.78 0.68 -2.39
N ALA A 13 -12.25 -0.14 -1.49
CA ALA A 13 -13.03 -1.11 -0.73
C ALA A 13 -13.60 -0.52 0.56
N GLY A 14 -14.66 -1.17 1.05
CA GLY A 14 -15.26 -0.94 2.35
C GLY A 14 -16.39 0.11 2.35
N ASP A 15 -17.03 0.22 3.51
CA ASP A 15 -18.23 1.04 3.75
C ASP A 15 -17.87 2.49 4.09
N VAL A 16 -16.78 3.02 3.53
CA VAL A 16 -16.37 4.41 3.75
C VAL A 16 -16.89 5.24 2.59
N SER A 17 -17.58 6.32 2.90
CA SER A 17 -18.10 7.26 1.91
C SER A 17 -16.93 7.85 1.08
N ASP A 18 -17.20 8.26 -0.15
CA ASP A 18 -16.15 8.83 -0.99
C ASP A 18 -15.56 10.11 -0.39
N SER A 19 -16.37 10.92 0.28
CA SER A 19 -15.97 12.14 1.00
C SER A 19 -14.99 11.87 2.15
N ASP A 20 -15.06 10.70 2.79
CA ASP A 20 -14.22 10.34 3.94
C ASP A 20 -12.93 9.64 3.53
N ARG A 21 -12.70 9.43 2.24
CA ARG A 21 -11.49 8.76 1.76
C ARG A 21 -10.27 9.66 1.85
N SER A 22 -9.12 9.04 2.12
CA SER A 22 -7.85 9.75 2.35
C SER A 22 -7.42 10.66 1.20
N TYR A 23 -7.81 10.36 -0.03
CA TYR A 23 -7.46 11.20 -1.16
C TYR A 23 -8.22 12.54 -1.17
N ARG A 24 -9.46 12.59 -0.64
CA ARG A 24 -10.21 13.84 -0.52
C ARG A 24 -9.54 14.83 0.45
N ALA A 25 -8.99 14.31 1.55
CA ALA A 25 -8.19 15.14 2.45
C ALA A 25 -6.91 15.66 1.79
N VAL A 26 -6.31 14.86 0.89
CA VAL A 26 -5.16 15.31 0.10
C VAL A 26 -5.57 16.42 -0.87
N GLU A 27 -6.65 16.22 -1.63
CA GLU A 27 -7.20 17.23 -2.56
C GLU A 27 -7.43 18.56 -1.83
N ALA A 28 -8.21 18.53 -0.75
CA ALA A 28 -8.51 19.73 0.03
C ALA A 28 -7.25 20.44 0.58
N ALA A 29 -6.26 19.69 1.03
CA ALA A 29 -5.01 20.28 1.54
C ALA A 29 -4.15 20.89 0.42
N MET A 30 -4.10 20.26 -0.75
CA MET A 30 -3.39 20.78 -1.91
C MET A 30 -4.08 22.04 -2.49
N GLU A 31 -5.43 22.01 -2.58
CA GLU A 31 -6.22 23.18 -2.98
C GLU A 31 -6.00 24.36 -2.03
N ALA A 32 -6.03 24.10 -0.72
CA ALA A 32 -5.80 25.14 0.29
C ALA A 32 -4.36 25.71 0.25
N ALA A 33 -3.38 24.88 -0.12
CA ALA A 33 -1.97 25.28 -0.14
C ALA A 33 -1.56 26.06 -1.39
N PHE A 34 -2.22 25.78 -2.54
CA PHE A 34 -1.79 26.31 -3.85
C PHE A 34 -2.87 27.09 -4.60
N GLY A 35 -4.11 27.12 -4.09
CA GLY A 35 -5.18 27.98 -4.61
C GLY A 35 -5.78 27.52 -5.95
N GLU A 36 -5.53 26.27 -6.37
CA GLU A 36 -6.06 25.73 -7.62
C GLU A 36 -6.82 24.41 -7.39
N PRO A 37 -7.85 24.10 -8.20
CA PRO A 37 -8.59 22.84 -8.10
C PRO A 37 -7.69 21.62 -8.28
N VAL A 38 -7.92 20.57 -7.48
CA VAL A 38 -7.15 19.32 -7.49
C VAL A 38 -8.04 18.14 -7.85
N GLU A 39 -7.63 17.37 -8.86
CA GLU A 39 -8.28 16.15 -9.30
C GLU A 39 -7.39 14.93 -9.01
N THR A 40 -7.93 13.90 -8.33
CA THR A 40 -7.21 12.64 -8.08
C THR A 40 -7.71 11.51 -8.97
N ILE A 41 -6.82 10.99 -9.81
CA ILE A 41 -7.03 9.78 -10.61
C ILE A 41 -6.47 8.59 -9.82
N ARG A 42 -7.30 7.61 -9.51
CA ARG A 42 -6.92 6.43 -8.71
C ARG A 42 -6.76 5.20 -9.59
N LYS A 43 -5.62 4.52 -9.50
CA LYS A 43 -5.35 3.24 -10.19
C LYS A 43 -4.87 2.20 -9.19
N VAL A 44 -5.49 1.03 -9.23
CA VAL A 44 -5.01 -0.13 -8.45
C VAL A 44 -3.81 -0.72 -9.18
N ILE A 45 -2.72 -0.94 -8.43
CA ILE A 45 -1.52 -1.57 -8.94
C ILE A 45 -1.28 -2.93 -8.29
N TRP A 46 -0.68 -3.82 -9.07
CA TRP A 46 -0.19 -5.13 -8.63
C TRP A 46 1.16 -5.37 -9.31
N PRO A 47 2.23 -5.75 -8.58
CA PRO A 47 3.53 -6.02 -9.18
C PRO A 47 3.42 -7.12 -10.23
N ALA A 48 3.81 -6.77 -11.44
CA ALA A 48 3.85 -7.62 -12.63
C ALA A 48 4.92 -7.07 -13.57
N ASP A 49 5.41 -7.89 -14.49
CA ASP A 49 6.51 -7.49 -15.37
C ASP A 49 6.15 -6.33 -16.29
N ASP A 50 4.87 -6.19 -16.63
CA ASP A 50 4.33 -5.12 -17.46
C ASP A 50 3.86 -3.88 -16.68
N LEU A 51 3.87 -3.92 -15.33
CA LEU A 51 3.39 -2.79 -14.51
C LEU A 51 4.14 -1.47 -14.81
N PRO A 52 5.47 -1.45 -14.98
CA PRO A 52 6.19 -0.22 -15.31
C PRO A 52 5.68 0.42 -16.60
N ASP A 53 5.41 -0.37 -17.64
CA ASP A 53 4.89 0.11 -18.91
C ASP A 53 3.43 0.57 -18.82
N ILE A 54 2.63 -0.09 -18.00
CA ILE A 54 1.26 0.33 -17.69
C ILE A 54 1.26 1.69 -17.00
N VAL A 55 2.12 1.87 -16.00
CA VAL A 55 2.23 3.15 -15.27
C VAL A 55 2.71 4.25 -16.19
N GLU A 56 3.71 4.01 -17.04
CA GLU A 56 4.18 4.99 -18.01
C GLU A 56 3.05 5.44 -18.95
N ARG A 57 2.24 4.50 -19.47
CA ARG A 57 1.05 4.83 -20.27
C ARG A 57 0.05 5.71 -19.51
N TRP A 58 -0.15 5.45 -18.21
CA TRP A 58 -1.04 6.30 -17.42
C TRP A 58 -0.45 7.70 -17.20
N VAL A 59 0.85 7.82 -16.97
CA VAL A 59 1.51 9.13 -16.85
C VAL A 59 1.36 9.92 -18.14
N VAL A 60 1.62 9.32 -19.29
CA VAL A 60 1.43 9.95 -20.60
C VAL A 60 -0.03 10.33 -20.84
N GLN A 61 -0.96 9.44 -20.53
CA GLN A 61 -2.41 9.65 -20.75
C GLN A 61 -2.98 10.75 -19.87
N TYR A 62 -2.64 10.76 -18.58
CA TYR A 62 -3.26 11.66 -17.61
C TYR A 62 -2.44 12.92 -17.37
N ARG A 63 -1.17 12.94 -17.73
CA ARG A 63 -0.23 14.05 -17.51
C ARG A 63 -0.35 14.61 -16.09
N PRO A 64 -0.12 13.79 -15.06
CA PRO A 64 -0.28 14.23 -13.68
C PRO A 64 0.87 15.16 -13.27
N ASP A 65 0.55 16.18 -12.49
CA ASP A 65 1.54 17.02 -11.82
C ASP A 65 2.26 16.24 -10.73
N ILE A 66 1.50 15.33 -10.04
CA ILE A 66 2.06 14.49 -8.97
C ILE A 66 1.64 13.03 -9.18
N VAL A 67 2.59 12.11 -9.02
CA VAL A 67 2.33 10.68 -8.86
C VAL A 67 2.57 10.28 -7.40
N LEU A 68 1.55 9.73 -6.73
CA LEU A 68 1.69 9.11 -5.42
C LEU A 68 1.73 7.59 -5.57
N LEU A 69 2.89 6.98 -5.36
CA LEU A 69 3.09 5.53 -5.39
C LEU A 69 2.91 4.94 -3.99
N LYS A 70 1.93 4.02 -3.82
CA LYS A 70 1.59 3.36 -2.54
C LYS A 70 1.76 1.86 -2.63
N PRO A 71 2.97 1.31 -2.41
CA PRO A 71 3.18 -0.14 -2.34
C PRO A 71 2.34 -0.79 -1.25
N ASN A 72 1.85 -2.00 -1.51
CA ASN A 72 1.00 -2.73 -0.58
C ASN A 72 1.71 -3.93 0.05
N SER A 73 1.76 -3.96 1.37
CA SER A 73 2.35 -5.09 2.11
C SER A 73 1.63 -6.43 1.91
N PHE A 74 0.42 -6.41 1.35
CA PHE A 74 -0.31 -7.63 1.00
C PHE A 74 0.45 -8.50 -0.02
N TRP A 75 1.20 -7.90 -0.93
CA TRP A 75 1.93 -8.62 -1.97
C TRP A 75 3.02 -9.53 -1.41
N TYR A 76 3.81 -9.01 -0.48
CA TYR A 76 5.08 -9.61 -0.05
C TYR A 76 5.14 -10.01 1.43
N ALA A 77 4.31 -9.44 2.29
CA ALA A 77 4.39 -9.72 3.72
C ALA A 77 3.27 -10.63 4.22
N TYR A 78 2.11 -10.61 3.57
CA TYR A 78 0.94 -11.32 4.03
C TYR A 78 0.97 -12.80 3.64
N GLU A 79 1.04 -13.68 4.65
CA GLU A 79 1.00 -15.12 4.42
C GLU A 79 -0.44 -15.62 4.18
N SER A 80 -0.62 -16.31 3.06
CA SER A 80 -1.88 -16.92 2.64
C SER A 80 -1.74 -18.44 2.58
N VAL A 81 -2.63 -19.16 3.27
CA VAL A 81 -2.69 -20.63 3.18
C VAL A 81 -2.98 -21.10 1.75
N PRO A 82 -3.95 -20.52 1.02
CA PRO A 82 -4.17 -20.85 -0.39
C PRO A 82 -2.94 -20.64 -1.28
N ALA A 83 -2.14 -19.58 -1.04
CA ALA A 83 -0.91 -19.35 -1.80
C ALA A 83 0.11 -20.49 -1.59
N ARG A 84 0.25 -20.97 -0.35
CA ARG A 84 1.11 -22.11 -0.03
C ARG A 84 0.64 -23.43 -0.64
N VAL A 85 -0.66 -23.72 -0.54
CA VAL A 85 -1.26 -24.91 -1.16
C VAL A 85 -1.04 -24.91 -2.66
N ARG A 86 -1.27 -23.78 -3.34
CA ARG A 86 -1.04 -23.63 -4.77
C ARG A 86 0.42 -23.86 -5.15
N ARG A 87 1.36 -23.33 -4.37
CA ARG A 87 2.81 -23.51 -4.64
C ARG A 87 3.24 -24.97 -4.46
N LYS A 88 2.71 -25.67 -3.42
CA LYS A 88 3.07 -27.06 -3.14
C LYS A 88 2.43 -28.06 -4.09
N LEU A 89 1.23 -27.80 -4.55
CA LEU A 89 0.47 -28.71 -5.43
C LEU A 89 0.72 -28.48 -6.92
N GLY A 90 1.52 -27.49 -7.31
CA GLY A 90 1.93 -27.24 -8.70
C GLY A 90 0.75 -27.17 -9.69
N TRP A 91 0.75 -28.10 -10.70
CA TRP A 91 -0.28 -28.16 -11.74
C TRP A 91 -1.69 -28.51 -11.19
N LEU A 92 -1.79 -29.33 -10.15
CA LEU A 92 -3.03 -29.61 -9.43
C LEU A 92 -3.59 -28.34 -8.76
N GLY A 93 -2.71 -27.38 -8.44
CA GLY A 93 -3.11 -26.08 -7.92
C GLY A 93 -3.84 -25.18 -8.93
N ARG A 94 -3.72 -25.45 -10.26
CA ARG A 94 -4.49 -24.75 -11.29
C ARG A 94 -5.96 -25.18 -11.31
N ALA A 95 -6.24 -26.47 -11.10
CA ALA A 95 -7.60 -26.94 -10.89
C ALA A 95 -8.21 -26.39 -9.57
N GLY A 96 -7.39 -26.09 -8.59
CA GLY A 96 -7.79 -25.41 -7.35
C GLY A 96 -7.91 -23.88 -7.44
N GLN A 97 -7.64 -23.26 -8.59
CA GLN A 97 -7.85 -21.81 -8.78
C GLN A 97 -9.31 -21.42 -8.56
N SER A 98 -10.25 -22.24 -9.04
CA SER A 98 -11.68 -22.04 -8.80
C SER A 98 -12.04 -22.14 -7.30
N VAL A 99 -11.40 -23.02 -6.56
CA VAL A 99 -11.59 -23.18 -5.10
C VAL A 99 -10.89 -22.06 -4.33
N GLY A 100 -9.70 -21.64 -4.76
CA GLY A 100 -8.97 -20.52 -4.15
C GLY A 100 -9.66 -19.17 -4.38
N GLU A 101 -10.14 -18.91 -5.60
CA GLU A 101 -10.92 -17.71 -5.92
C GLU A 101 -12.31 -17.74 -5.29
N SER A 102 -12.93 -18.91 -5.15
CA SER A 102 -14.17 -19.11 -4.41
C SER A 102 -13.94 -18.90 -2.92
N GLY A 103 -12.81 -19.35 -2.38
CA GLY A 103 -12.42 -19.08 -0.99
C GLY A 103 -12.14 -17.59 -0.73
N PHE A 104 -11.53 -16.88 -1.67
CA PHE A 104 -11.35 -15.42 -1.58
C PHE A 104 -12.67 -14.66 -1.76
N ARG A 105 -13.55 -15.11 -2.66
CA ARG A 105 -14.90 -14.58 -2.79
C ARG A 105 -15.74 -14.86 -1.55
N ALA A 106 -15.65 -16.08 -1.00
CA ALA A 106 -16.32 -16.44 0.24
C ALA A 106 -15.79 -15.60 1.44
N ALA A 107 -14.46 -15.41 1.54
CA ALA A 107 -13.87 -14.57 2.60
C ALA A 107 -14.25 -13.07 2.49
N ARG A 108 -14.75 -12.62 1.33
CA ARG A 108 -15.33 -11.29 1.13
C ARG A 108 -16.82 -11.22 1.48
N GLN A 109 -17.47 -12.37 1.67
CA GLN A 109 -18.85 -12.37 2.11
C GLN A 109 -18.93 -11.78 3.52
N PRO A 110 -19.78 -10.76 3.76
CA PRO A 110 -19.87 -10.10 5.08
C PRO A 110 -20.12 -11.08 6.22
N TRP A 111 -20.97 -12.10 6.01
CA TRP A 111 -21.29 -13.09 7.01
C TRP A 111 -20.10 -13.97 7.44
N LEU A 112 -19.12 -14.19 6.55
CA LEU A 112 -17.90 -14.95 6.89
C LEU A 112 -16.87 -14.02 7.55
N ALA A 113 -16.74 -12.78 7.08
CA ALA A 113 -15.83 -11.79 7.65
C ALA A 113 -16.19 -11.47 9.12
N TYR A 114 -17.49 -11.46 9.44
CA TYR A 114 -18.00 -11.18 10.77
C TYR A 114 -18.21 -12.46 11.63
N ASN A 115 -18.03 -13.66 11.05
CA ASN A 115 -18.19 -14.91 11.81
C ASN A 115 -17.00 -15.09 12.78
N PRO A 116 -17.24 -15.23 14.11
CA PRO A 116 -16.17 -15.35 15.10
C PRO A 116 -15.37 -16.65 14.99
N VAL A 117 -15.89 -17.68 14.32
CA VAL A 117 -15.23 -18.97 14.11
C VAL A 117 -14.16 -18.88 13.01
N PHE A 118 -14.38 -18.06 11.98
CA PHE A 118 -13.49 -17.95 10.83
C PHE A 118 -12.07 -17.46 11.21
N PRO A 119 -11.87 -16.44 12.08
CA PRO A 119 -10.54 -16.07 12.56
C PRO A 119 -9.82 -17.22 13.31
N LYS A 120 -10.54 -17.99 14.10
CA LYS A 120 -9.97 -19.15 14.83
C LYS A 120 -9.54 -20.25 13.86
N PHE A 121 -10.38 -20.61 12.89
CA PHE A 121 -10.02 -21.56 11.83
C PHE A 121 -8.80 -21.10 11.04
N ARG A 122 -8.77 -19.84 10.64
CA ARG A 122 -7.63 -19.25 9.94
C ARG A 122 -6.36 -19.28 10.79
N TYR A 123 -6.45 -18.98 12.10
CA TYR A 123 -5.33 -19.07 13.02
C TYR A 123 -4.75 -20.48 13.07
N VAL A 124 -5.60 -21.49 13.26
CA VAL A 124 -5.19 -22.90 13.29
C VAL A 124 -4.56 -23.31 11.95
N ALA A 125 -5.21 -22.99 10.84
CA ALA A 125 -4.68 -23.31 9.51
C ALA A 125 -3.32 -22.64 9.24
N GLN A 126 -3.13 -21.41 9.66
CA GLN A 126 -1.83 -20.73 9.55
C GLN A 126 -0.78 -21.28 10.52
N ALA A 127 -1.20 -21.74 11.70
CA ALA A 127 -0.30 -22.34 12.69
C ALA A 127 0.20 -23.74 12.26
N THR A 128 -0.66 -24.54 11.62
CA THR A 128 -0.40 -25.93 11.24
C THR A 128 0.15 -26.07 9.82
N ILE A 129 -0.55 -25.52 8.84
CA ILE A 129 -0.19 -25.62 7.43
C ILE A 129 0.86 -24.56 7.07
N GLY A 130 0.83 -23.42 7.76
CA GLY A 130 1.58 -22.21 7.41
C GLY A 130 0.99 -21.49 6.21
N GLY A 131 1.66 -20.43 5.78
CA GLY A 131 1.28 -19.65 4.61
C GLY A 131 2.50 -19.27 3.77
N ASP A 132 2.24 -18.87 2.53
CA ASP A 132 3.23 -18.24 1.64
C ASP A 132 2.76 -16.85 1.23
N THR A 133 3.70 -15.97 0.94
CA THR A 133 3.39 -14.66 0.36
C THR A 133 2.96 -14.82 -1.10
N HIS A 134 2.26 -13.83 -1.61
CA HIS A 134 1.88 -13.81 -3.03
C HIS A 134 3.09 -13.66 -3.92
N LEU A 135 4.02 -12.76 -3.54
CA LEU A 135 5.23 -12.44 -4.30
C LEU A 135 6.45 -12.38 -3.37
N PRO A 136 7.66 -12.66 -3.87
CA PRO A 136 8.91 -12.41 -3.16
C PRO A 136 9.12 -10.90 -2.91
N VAL A 137 9.80 -10.56 -1.83
CA VAL A 137 10.13 -9.15 -1.49
C VAL A 137 11.00 -8.54 -2.57
N GLU A 138 11.99 -9.27 -3.04
CA GLU A 138 12.96 -8.83 -4.05
C GLU A 138 12.28 -8.51 -5.38
N TYR A 139 11.33 -9.35 -5.79
CA TYR A 139 10.52 -9.11 -6.99
C TYR A 139 9.68 -7.83 -6.87
N CYS A 140 9.05 -7.64 -5.71
CA CYS A 140 8.28 -6.42 -5.46
C CYS A 140 9.17 -5.17 -5.45
N LEU A 141 10.38 -5.25 -4.89
CA LEU A 141 11.35 -4.14 -4.89
C LEU A 141 11.81 -3.80 -6.31
N ALA A 142 12.24 -4.79 -7.08
CA ALA A 142 12.67 -4.59 -8.47
C ALA A 142 11.56 -3.97 -9.33
N ASN A 143 10.32 -4.46 -9.15
CA ASN A 143 9.16 -3.91 -9.85
C ASN A 143 8.87 -2.46 -9.45
N MET A 144 8.93 -2.13 -8.15
CA MET A 144 8.74 -0.75 -7.69
C MET A 144 9.85 0.19 -8.17
N GLU A 145 11.10 -0.27 -8.17
CA GLU A 145 12.21 0.50 -8.73
C GLU A 145 12.00 0.79 -10.22
N ALA A 146 11.60 -0.20 -10.99
CA ALA A 146 11.30 -0.03 -12.41
C ALA A 146 10.16 0.98 -12.64
N VAL A 147 9.09 0.93 -11.83
CA VAL A 147 8.01 1.92 -11.86
C VAL A 147 8.53 3.32 -11.55
N ILE A 148 9.32 3.47 -10.48
CA ILE A 148 9.91 4.76 -10.09
C ILE A 148 10.74 5.33 -11.24
N ARG A 149 11.64 4.53 -11.81
CA ARG A 149 12.50 4.96 -12.94
C ARG A 149 11.70 5.36 -14.17
N ARG A 150 10.55 4.72 -14.44
CA ARG A 150 9.66 5.10 -15.54
C ARG A 150 8.99 6.46 -15.30
N VAL A 151 8.48 6.68 -14.10
CA VAL A 151 7.86 7.97 -13.76
C VAL A 151 8.87 9.11 -13.80
N LEU A 152 10.08 8.89 -13.32
CA LEU A 152 11.16 9.91 -13.33
C LEU A 152 11.64 10.34 -14.73
N ARG A 153 11.23 9.69 -15.80
CA ARG A 153 11.48 10.16 -17.17
C ARG A 153 10.63 11.37 -17.55
N HIS A 154 9.61 11.65 -16.78
CA HIS A 154 8.66 12.76 -16.99
C HIS A 154 9.02 13.89 -16.04
N GLU A 155 9.88 14.82 -16.50
CA GLU A 155 10.48 15.88 -15.66
C GLU A 155 9.44 16.83 -15.05
N ASP A 156 8.30 17.02 -15.71
CA ASP A 156 7.19 17.85 -15.21
C ASP A 156 6.33 17.15 -14.15
N THR A 157 6.65 15.89 -13.80
CA THR A 157 5.86 15.09 -12.87
C THR A 157 6.61 14.84 -11.58
N VAL A 158 6.11 15.30 -10.45
CA VAL A 158 6.67 15.01 -9.13
C VAL A 158 6.26 13.62 -8.67
N LEU A 159 7.21 12.75 -8.38
CA LEU A 159 6.95 11.44 -7.79
C LEU A 159 7.12 11.49 -6.28
N VAL A 160 6.10 11.03 -5.56
CA VAL A 160 6.13 10.82 -4.11
C VAL A 160 5.85 9.36 -3.80
N VAL A 161 6.72 8.73 -3.03
CA VAL A 161 6.54 7.34 -2.61
C VAL A 161 6.04 7.28 -1.18
N ARG A 162 4.98 6.55 -0.95
CA ARG A 162 4.53 6.24 0.38
C ARG A 162 5.13 4.94 0.86
N GLY A 163 6.05 5.01 1.82
CA GLY A 163 6.66 3.86 2.45
C GLY A 163 5.65 3.00 3.21
N SER A 164 5.92 1.72 3.31
CA SER A 164 5.15 0.84 4.18
C SER A 164 5.39 1.26 5.64
N ARG A 165 4.32 1.26 6.44
CA ARG A 165 4.45 1.42 7.88
C ARG A 165 5.26 0.23 8.43
N GLY A 166 5.97 0.45 9.53
CA GLY A 166 6.56 -0.62 10.33
C GLY A 166 5.53 -1.69 10.71
N GLY A 167 5.98 -2.77 11.33
CA GLY A 167 5.12 -3.87 11.74
C GLY A 167 3.87 -3.41 12.49
N ARG A 168 2.84 -4.18 12.44
CA ARG A 168 1.60 -3.96 13.18
C ARG A 168 1.40 -5.12 14.12
N ASP A 169 1.06 -4.84 15.38
CA ASP A 169 0.63 -5.89 16.29
C ASP A 169 -0.61 -6.59 15.72
N ARG A 170 -0.53 -7.88 15.58
CA ARG A 170 -1.56 -8.74 15.01
C ARG A 170 -1.82 -9.93 15.92
N PRO A 171 -2.57 -9.70 17.02
CA PRO A 171 -2.85 -10.75 18.00
C PRO A 171 -3.63 -11.93 17.39
N GLU A 172 -4.28 -11.70 16.26
CA GLU A 172 -5.00 -12.71 15.49
C GLU A 172 -4.11 -13.66 14.68
N LEU A 173 -2.79 -13.43 14.65
CA LEU A 173 -1.83 -14.28 13.95
C LEU A 173 -0.97 -15.08 14.92
N PRO A 174 -0.58 -16.31 14.55
CA PRO A 174 0.45 -17.03 15.29
C PRO A 174 1.74 -16.21 15.38
N LYS A 175 2.40 -16.18 16.56
CA LYS A 175 3.60 -15.35 16.79
C LYS A 175 4.69 -15.52 15.72
N LYS A 176 4.95 -16.77 15.29
CA LYS A 176 5.93 -17.06 14.23
C LYS A 176 5.53 -16.47 12.88
N VAL A 177 4.23 -16.46 12.55
CA VAL A 177 3.71 -15.86 11.30
C VAL A 177 3.83 -14.35 11.38
N ALA A 178 3.44 -13.74 12.49
CA ALA A 178 3.57 -12.30 12.71
C ALA A 178 5.03 -11.84 12.59
N ALA A 179 5.98 -12.57 13.21
CA ALA A 179 7.40 -12.26 13.14
C ALA A 179 7.94 -12.32 11.69
N ARG A 180 7.59 -13.36 10.91
CA ARG A 180 7.99 -13.43 9.49
C ARG A 180 7.39 -12.32 8.66
N ASN A 181 6.13 -11.96 8.89
CA ASN A 181 5.49 -10.84 8.20
C ASN A 181 6.18 -9.51 8.52
N ASP A 182 6.55 -9.28 9.77
CA ASP A 182 7.28 -8.09 10.19
C ASP A 182 8.69 -8.04 9.60
N ALA A 183 9.41 -9.18 9.55
CA ALA A 183 10.72 -9.26 8.92
C ALA A 183 10.68 -8.89 7.42
N ARG A 184 9.70 -9.42 6.66
CA ARG A 184 9.52 -9.07 5.24
C ARG A 184 9.15 -7.60 5.04
N ARG A 185 8.34 -7.02 5.93
CA ARG A 185 8.04 -5.59 5.90
C ARG A 185 9.27 -4.74 6.15
N ALA A 186 10.09 -5.14 7.12
CA ALA A 186 11.35 -4.46 7.41
C ALA A 186 12.31 -4.53 6.21
N GLN A 187 12.44 -5.69 5.58
CA GLN A 187 13.24 -5.90 4.39
C GLN A 187 12.76 -5.02 3.21
N PHE A 188 11.46 -5.05 2.90
CA PHE A 188 10.89 -4.24 1.84
C PHE A 188 11.06 -2.74 2.12
N ARG A 189 10.83 -2.33 3.36
CA ARG A 189 11.01 -0.94 3.77
C ARG A 189 12.44 -0.47 3.57
N ALA A 190 13.43 -1.24 4.05
CA ALA A 190 14.84 -0.92 3.87
C ALA A 190 15.23 -0.84 2.38
N GLY A 191 14.71 -1.75 1.55
CA GLY A 191 14.91 -1.69 0.10
C GLY A 191 14.32 -0.44 -0.54
N MET A 192 13.09 -0.06 -0.16
CA MET A 192 12.47 1.17 -0.67
C MET A 192 13.18 2.44 -0.18
N GLU A 193 13.64 2.47 1.08
CA GLU A 193 14.44 3.57 1.62
C GLU A 193 15.73 3.75 0.80
N LYS A 194 16.41 2.64 0.45
CA LYS A 194 17.61 2.67 -0.40
C LYS A 194 17.29 3.17 -1.81
N ILE A 195 16.28 2.59 -2.48
CA ILE A 195 15.90 2.97 -3.85
C ILE A 195 15.51 4.46 -3.91
N CYS A 196 14.70 4.93 -2.98
CA CYS A 196 14.25 6.32 -2.95
C CYS A 196 15.42 7.28 -2.68
N ALA A 197 16.36 6.91 -1.80
CA ALA A 197 17.57 7.70 -1.55
C ALA A 197 18.47 7.78 -2.79
N GLU A 198 18.74 6.66 -3.44
CA GLU A 198 19.56 6.59 -4.65
C GLU A 198 18.97 7.38 -5.84
N LEU A 199 17.64 7.40 -5.93
CA LEU A 199 16.93 8.09 -7.02
C LEU A 199 16.43 9.50 -6.63
N SER A 200 16.79 9.98 -5.44
CA SER A 200 16.38 11.30 -4.91
C SER A 200 14.86 11.50 -4.90
N VAL A 201 14.10 10.44 -4.59
CA VAL A 201 12.64 10.47 -4.55
C VAL A 201 12.14 10.65 -3.11
N PRO A 202 11.20 11.59 -2.84
CA PRO A 202 10.59 11.74 -1.54
C PRO A 202 9.91 10.47 -1.07
N LEU A 203 10.31 9.98 0.11
CA LEU A 203 9.70 8.81 0.76
C LEU A 203 8.95 9.22 2.01
N LEU A 204 7.63 9.16 1.96
CA LEU A 204 6.79 9.39 3.12
C LEU A 204 6.76 8.12 3.98
N SER A 205 7.58 8.07 5.01
CA SER A 205 7.62 6.95 5.94
C SER A 205 7.24 7.36 7.35
N LYS A 206 6.57 6.48 8.08
CA LYS A 206 6.36 6.60 9.53
C LYS A 206 7.26 5.58 10.21
N SER A 207 8.09 6.04 11.14
CA SER A 207 8.90 5.16 11.98
C SER A 207 8.03 4.40 12.98
N GLY A 208 8.53 3.25 13.44
CA GLY A 208 7.98 2.52 14.55
C GLY A 208 6.90 1.49 14.20
N LYS A 209 6.67 0.59 15.16
CA LYS A 209 5.62 -0.43 15.12
C LYS A 209 4.30 0.19 15.58
N ARG A 210 3.26 0.05 14.79
CA ARG A 210 1.95 0.58 15.17
C ARG A 210 1.28 -0.36 16.17
N LYS A 211 0.87 0.18 17.33
CA LYS A 211 -0.08 -0.53 18.20
C LYS A 211 -1.37 -0.81 17.42
N TYR A 212 -1.95 -1.96 17.69
CA TYR A 212 -3.26 -2.29 17.13
C TYR A 212 -4.31 -1.34 17.72
N ASP A 213 -4.91 -0.56 16.84
CA ASP A 213 -5.97 0.37 17.21
C ASP A 213 -7.22 0.01 16.38
N THR A 214 -8.26 -0.45 17.06
CA THR A 214 -9.53 -0.81 16.45
C THR A 214 -10.28 0.41 15.92
N GLY A 215 -10.04 1.58 16.48
CA GLY A 215 -10.73 2.82 16.14
C GLY A 215 -10.44 3.35 14.73
N VAL A 216 -9.43 2.81 14.04
CA VAL A 216 -9.04 3.27 12.69
C VAL A 216 -9.20 2.20 11.61
N TYR A 217 -9.74 1.04 11.96
CA TYR A 217 -9.97 -0.06 11.02
C TYR A 217 -11.45 -0.46 10.98
N GLN A 218 -11.85 -0.96 9.83
CA GLN A 218 -13.14 -1.65 9.68
C GLN A 218 -13.13 -2.99 10.43
N ALA A 219 -14.30 -3.63 10.53
CA ALA A 219 -14.45 -4.91 11.23
C ALA A 219 -13.58 -6.03 10.67
N ASP A 220 -13.23 -5.98 9.38
CA ASP A 220 -12.30 -6.92 8.73
C ASP A 220 -10.85 -6.76 9.22
N ARG A 221 -10.57 -5.72 10.01
CA ARG A 221 -9.25 -5.37 10.59
C ARG A 221 -8.14 -5.13 9.54
N PHE A 222 -8.52 -4.93 8.29
CA PHE A 222 -7.60 -4.68 7.17
C PHE A 222 -7.78 -3.29 6.59
N HIS A 223 -9.00 -2.99 6.20
CA HIS A 223 -9.34 -1.72 5.57
C HIS A 223 -9.48 -0.63 6.62
N ALA A 224 -9.05 0.56 6.26
CA ALA A 224 -9.23 1.73 7.10
C ALA A 224 -10.73 2.10 7.14
N ASN A 225 -11.21 2.52 8.31
CA ASN A 225 -12.48 3.22 8.43
C ASN A 225 -12.30 4.73 8.17
N ALA A 226 -13.32 5.54 8.32
CA ALA A 226 -13.25 7.00 8.10
C ALA A 226 -12.12 7.66 8.90
N ALA A 227 -11.99 7.35 10.20
CA ALA A 227 -10.89 7.87 11.03
C ALA A 227 -9.51 7.43 10.55
N GLY A 228 -9.38 6.19 10.07
CA GLY A 228 -8.16 5.67 9.49
C GLY A 228 -7.81 6.34 8.16
N HIS A 229 -8.81 6.64 7.34
CA HIS A 229 -8.65 7.41 6.11
C HIS A 229 -8.24 8.85 6.40
N ALA A 230 -8.87 9.53 7.36
CA ALA A 230 -8.49 10.88 7.77
C ALA A 230 -7.01 10.95 8.19
N GLN A 231 -6.57 10.06 9.11
CA GLN A 231 -5.15 9.99 9.50
C GLN A 231 -4.19 9.69 8.34
N GLN A 232 -4.64 8.91 7.35
CA GLN A 232 -3.83 8.65 6.16
C GLN A 232 -3.76 9.88 5.27
N GLY A 233 -4.90 10.53 5.07
CA GLY A 233 -5.01 11.74 4.26
C GLY A 233 -4.13 12.88 4.76
N GLU A 234 -4.22 13.20 6.06
CA GLU A 234 -3.36 14.21 6.68
C GLU A 234 -1.86 13.94 6.51
N PHE A 235 -1.48 12.66 6.68
CA PHE A 235 -0.08 12.29 6.54
C PHE A 235 0.40 12.41 5.09
N GLU A 236 -0.40 11.95 4.12
CA GLU A 236 -0.08 12.02 2.71
C GLU A 236 -0.10 13.47 2.21
N ALA A 237 -1.09 14.25 2.65
CA ALA A 237 -1.22 15.67 2.30
C ALA A 237 0.01 16.48 2.70
N ARG A 238 0.45 16.37 3.96
CA ARG A 238 1.66 17.08 4.41
C ARG A 238 2.88 16.79 3.55
N GLY A 239 3.09 15.51 3.23
CA GLY A 239 4.23 15.11 2.43
C GLY A 239 4.14 15.56 0.97
N MET A 240 2.94 15.55 0.39
CA MET A 240 2.73 15.98 -1.00
C MET A 240 2.81 17.50 -1.15
N VAL A 241 2.25 18.25 -0.21
CA VAL A 241 2.39 19.73 -0.17
C VAL A 241 3.87 20.13 -0.12
N GLU A 242 4.63 19.47 0.76
CA GLU A 242 6.06 19.73 0.89
C GLU A 242 6.84 19.37 -0.39
N ALA A 243 6.57 18.20 -0.97
CA ALA A 243 7.23 17.76 -2.20
C ALA A 243 6.94 18.69 -3.38
N TRP A 244 5.69 19.12 -3.54
CA TRP A 244 5.29 20.04 -4.60
C TRP A 244 5.87 21.44 -4.41
N ARG A 245 5.88 21.97 -3.18
CA ARG A 245 6.51 23.26 -2.87
C ARG A 245 7.99 23.26 -3.25
N ARG A 246 8.74 22.23 -2.90
CA ARG A 246 10.16 22.10 -3.29
C ARG A 246 10.35 22.05 -4.80
N HIS A 247 9.47 21.36 -5.51
CA HIS A 247 9.50 21.31 -6.96
C HIS A 247 9.32 22.73 -7.57
N LEU A 248 8.35 23.50 -7.08
CA LEU A 248 8.14 24.88 -7.51
C LEU A 248 9.32 25.81 -7.18
N GLU A 249 10.03 25.55 -6.10
CA GLU A 249 11.23 26.30 -5.69
C GLU A 249 12.49 25.86 -6.45
N GLY A 250 12.41 24.91 -7.38
CA GLY A 250 13.54 24.34 -8.10
C GLY A 250 14.52 23.56 -7.21
N MET A 251 14.10 23.21 -6.01
CA MET A 251 14.89 22.42 -5.07
C MET A 251 14.72 20.93 -5.34
N SER A 252 15.83 20.18 -5.42
CA SER A 252 15.76 18.73 -5.46
C SER A 252 14.95 18.19 -4.28
N PRO A 253 14.04 17.22 -4.50
CA PRO A 253 13.13 16.72 -3.47
C PRO A 253 13.80 15.85 -2.40
N THR A 254 15.08 16.06 -2.11
CA THR A 254 15.84 15.28 -1.14
C THR A 254 15.48 15.65 0.28
N LEU A 255 14.64 14.86 0.94
CA LEU A 255 14.75 14.46 2.37
C LEU A 255 13.54 13.61 2.77
N PRO A 256 13.71 12.56 3.59
CA PRO A 256 12.57 11.87 4.19
C PRO A 256 11.85 12.85 5.12
N VAL A 257 10.55 13.04 4.92
CA VAL A 257 9.70 13.71 5.90
C VAL A 257 9.61 12.78 7.11
N GLN A 258 10.53 12.93 8.04
CA GLN A 258 10.44 12.28 9.34
C GLN A 258 9.33 12.98 10.13
N SER A 259 8.26 12.27 10.41
CA SER A 259 7.29 12.75 11.40
C SER A 259 8.02 12.91 12.73
N PRO A 260 7.90 14.06 13.43
CA PRO A 260 8.43 14.20 14.77
C PRO A 260 7.85 13.08 15.63
N GLY A 261 8.75 12.37 16.32
CA GLY A 261 8.38 11.24 17.15
C GLY A 261 7.31 11.66 18.14
N ALA A 262 6.20 10.96 18.15
CA ALA A 262 5.27 11.01 19.28
C ALA A 262 6.05 10.44 20.49
N ARG A 263 6.44 11.31 21.39
CA ARG A 263 6.88 10.97 22.75
C ARG A 263 5.70 10.40 23.53
#